data_29524144ff74b8ad1932b97177b847bb
#
_entry.id   29524144ff74b8ad1932b97177b847bb
#
_cell.length_a   1.000
_cell.length_b   1.000
_cell.length_c   1.000
_cell.angle_alpha   90.00
_cell.angle_beta   90.00
_cell.angle_gamma   90.00
#
_symmetry.space_group_name_H-M   'P 1'
#
loop_
_entity.id
_entity.type
_entity.pdbx_description
1 polymer ?
#
loop_
_entity_poly.entity_id
_entity_poly.type
_entity_poly.pdbx_seq_one_letter_code
_entity_poly.pdbx_strand_id
1 'polypeptide(L)'
;RHFSFMKGEFYWFQNHAEALTMYEQLDDTDIWCTLKVWQNSEDKILSLLAKDMINRNVFKVEVREKPVTEEEIYALKDNIAKHFSITFDDATYLMSVNTIQKDMYDINDDKIAILYKDGTLKDISEASEILNVELLSKKISKYYLCYQRF
;
A
#
# COMPACT_ATOMS: atom_id res chain seq x y z
N ARG A 1 25.10 -6.46 11.55
CA ARG A 1 24.98 -5.49 10.44
C ARG A 1 23.52 -5.16 10.29
N HIS A 2 23.11 -3.93 10.62
CA HIS A 2 21.74 -3.47 10.48
C HIS A 2 21.48 -3.12 9.01
N PHE A 3 20.47 -3.74 8.41
CA PHE A 3 19.86 -3.25 7.20
C PHE A 3 18.83 -2.19 7.60
N SER A 4 19.14 -0.92 7.38
CA SER A 4 18.21 0.18 7.54
C SER A 4 17.66 0.52 6.17
N PHE A 5 16.38 0.19 5.92
CA PHE A 5 15.65 0.61 4.73
C PHE A 5 15.08 2.01 4.98
N MET A 6 15.88 3.06 4.76
CA MET A 6 15.41 4.43 4.77
C MET A 6 15.37 5.03 3.37
N LYS A 7 14.40 5.92 3.13
CA LYS A 7 14.25 6.72 1.90
C LYS A 7 15.58 7.37 1.50
N GLY A 8 16.16 6.93 0.40
CA GLY A 8 17.45 7.41 -0.11
C GLY A 8 18.45 6.30 -0.44
N GLU A 9 18.28 5.11 0.11
CA GLU A 9 19.24 4.01 -0.03
C GLU A 9 19.09 3.22 -1.35
N PHE A 10 18.04 3.45 -2.13
CA PHE A 10 17.94 2.89 -3.49
C PHE A 10 19.14 3.29 -4.37
N TYR A 11 19.71 4.47 -4.11
CA TYR A 11 20.93 4.95 -4.75
C TYR A 11 22.17 4.15 -4.34
N TRP A 12 22.18 3.60 -3.13
CA TRP A 12 23.27 2.80 -2.61
C TRP A 12 23.35 1.44 -3.31
N PHE A 13 22.20 0.78 -3.52
CA PHE A 13 22.11 -0.50 -4.24
C PHE A 13 22.54 -0.38 -5.71
N GLN A 14 22.25 0.72 -6.38
CA GLN A 14 22.62 0.93 -7.79
C GLN A 14 24.13 1.04 -8.00
N ASN A 15 24.90 1.40 -6.96
CA ASN A 15 26.32 1.67 -7.05
C ASN A 15 27.23 0.64 -6.36
N HIS A 16 26.66 -0.40 -5.75
CA HIS A 16 27.41 -1.41 -4.99
C HIS A 16 27.06 -2.82 -5.48
N ALA A 17 27.91 -3.36 -6.36
CA ALA A 17 27.73 -4.70 -6.92
C ALA A 17 27.60 -5.80 -5.85
N GLU A 18 28.30 -5.67 -4.70
CA GLU A 18 28.19 -6.58 -3.58
C GLU A 18 26.80 -6.55 -2.92
N ALA A 19 26.20 -5.36 -2.81
CA ALA A 19 24.86 -5.23 -2.25
C ALA A 19 23.81 -5.85 -3.16
N LEU A 20 23.95 -5.71 -4.47
CA LEU A 20 23.07 -6.35 -5.46
C LEU A 20 23.17 -7.88 -5.36
N THR A 21 24.39 -8.42 -5.30
CA THR A 21 24.61 -9.88 -5.14
C THR A 21 24.00 -10.41 -3.85
N MET A 22 24.09 -9.65 -2.75
CA MET A 22 23.44 -10.03 -1.49
C MET A 22 21.90 -9.96 -1.60
N TYR A 23 21.37 -8.96 -2.30
CA TYR A 23 19.93 -8.81 -2.51
C TYR A 23 19.35 -9.95 -3.35
N GLU A 24 20.05 -10.37 -4.40
CA GLU A 24 19.66 -11.51 -5.25
C GLU A 24 19.61 -12.85 -4.51
N GLN A 25 20.29 -12.96 -3.36
CA GLN A 25 20.31 -14.16 -2.52
C GLN A 25 19.23 -14.16 -1.43
N LEU A 26 18.52 -13.01 -1.23
CA LEU A 26 17.46 -12.93 -0.23
C LEU A 26 16.23 -13.71 -0.69
N ASP A 27 15.69 -14.51 0.22
CA ASP A 27 14.42 -15.20 0.05
C ASP A 27 13.43 -14.90 1.18
N ASP A 28 12.24 -15.46 1.08
CA ASP A 28 11.19 -15.28 2.08
C ASP A 28 11.62 -15.79 3.46
N THR A 29 12.52 -16.78 3.52
CA THR A 29 13.01 -17.35 4.77
C THR A 29 13.86 -16.34 5.53
N ASP A 30 14.71 -15.58 4.83
CA ASP A 30 15.53 -14.52 5.43
C ASP A 30 14.65 -13.44 6.04
N ILE A 31 13.60 -13.04 5.31
CA ILE A 31 12.63 -12.05 5.80
C ILE A 31 11.92 -12.56 7.05
N TRP A 32 11.43 -13.81 7.05
CA TRP A 32 10.76 -14.39 8.21
C TRP A 32 11.69 -14.55 9.41
N CYS A 33 12.94 -14.96 9.20
CA CYS A 33 13.94 -15.05 10.26
C CYS A 33 14.24 -13.66 10.85
N THR A 34 14.39 -12.66 10.00
CA THR A 34 14.64 -11.28 10.42
C THR A 34 13.47 -10.72 11.25
N LEU A 35 12.23 -10.94 10.82
CA LEU A 35 11.04 -10.53 11.58
C LEU A 35 10.98 -11.19 12.97
N LYS A 36 11.34 -12.48 13.07
CA LYS A 36 11.43 -13.18 14.37
C LYS A 36 12.46 -12.57 15.31
N VAL A 37 13.57 -12.09 14.78
CA VAL A 37 14.58 -11.36 15.57
C VAL A 37 14.05 -9.99 16.00
N TRP A 38 13.44 -9.25 15.08
CA TRP A 38 12.94 -7.90 15.34
C TRP A 38 11.78 -7.84 16.33
N GLN A 39 11.04 -8.92 16.56
CA GLN A 39 10.06 -8.98 17.64
C GLN A 39 10.61 -8.59 19.02
N ASN A 40 11.91 -8.79 19.22
CA ASN A 40 12.61 -8.49 20.47
C ASN A 40 13.49 -7.23 20.36
N SER A 41 13.27 -6.40 19.34
CA SER A 41 13.98 -5.13 19.18
C SER A 41 13.68 -4.18 20.34
N GLU A 42 14.67 -3.37 20.72
CA GLU A 42 14.48 -2.25 21.66
C GLU A 42 13.63 -1.14 21.06
N ASP A 43 13.63 -1.02 19.73
CA ASP A 43 12.71 -0.14 19.00
C ASP A 43 11.28 -0.70 19.10
N LYS A 44 10.43 0.03 19.83
CA LYS A 44 9.05 -0.37 20.10
C LYS A 44 8.21 -0.52 18.83
N ILE A 45 8.40 0.37 17.85
CA ILE A 45 7.65 0.35 16.60
C ILE A 45 8.05 -0.85 15.77
N LEU A 46 9.35 -1.07 15.60
CA LEU A 46 9.88 -2.23 14.88
C LEU A 46 9.42 -3.54 15.54
N SER A 47 9.52 -3.63 16.86
CA SER A 47 9.08 -4.80 17.62
C SER A 47 7.59 -5.08 17.45
N LEU A 48 6.73 -4.03 17.51
CA LEU A 48 5.29 -4.15 17.34
C LEU A 48 4.94 -4.63 15.92
N LEU A 49 5.45 -3.96 14.90
CA LEU A 49 5.19 -4.32 13.50
C LEU A 49 5.68 -5.73 13.17
N ALA A 50 6.85 -6.12 13.67
CA ALA A 50 7.37 -7.48 13.49
C ALA A 50 6.48 -8.53 14.15
N LYS A 51 5.99 -8.27 15.38
CA LYS A 51 5.02 -9.13 16.08
C LYS A 51 3.72 -9.27 15.29
N ASP A 52 3.22 -8.17 14.75
CA ASP A 52 1.98 -8.17 13.98
C ASP A 52 2.12 -8.98 12.70
N MET A 53 3.23 -8.85 12.00
CA MET A 53 3.51 -9.67 10.81
C MET A 53 3.55 -11.16 11.14
N ILE A 54 4.24 -11.55 12.21
CA ILE A 54 4.36 -12.95 12.65
C ILE A 54 3.01 -13.51 13.09
N ASN A 55 2.24 -12.74 13.86
CA ASN A 55 0.96 -13.17 14.42
C ASN A 55 -0.23 -12.92 13.48
N ARG A 56 0.02 -12.35 12.29
CA ARG A 56 -1.01 -11.98 11.29
C ARG A 56 -2.05 -11.00 11.84
N ASN A 57 -1.61 -10.09 12.71
CA ASN A 57 -2.42 -8.98 13.20
C ASN A 57 -2.40 -7.85 12.17
N VAL A 58 -3.25 -7.96 11.16
CA VAL A 58 -3.33 -6.96 10.10
C VAL A 58 -4.02 -5.69 10.59
N PHE A 59 -3.62 -4.56 10.04
CA PHE A 59 -4.25 -3.28 10.31
C PHE A 59 -5.73 -3.31 9.97
N LYS A 60 -6.51 -2.54 10.71
CA LYS A 60 -7.91 -2.26 10.36
C LYS A 60 -7.92 -1.33 9.15
N VAL A 61 -8.77 -1.64 8.17
CA VAL A 61 -8.96 -0.82 6.97
C VAL A 61 -10.40 -0.33 6.96
N GLU A 62 -10.57 0.98 6.88
CA GLU A 62 -11.86 1.62 6.64
C GLU A 62 -11.87 2.22 5.25
N VAL A 63 -12.85 1.82 4.44
CA VAL A 63 -13.06 2.35 3.09
C VAL A 63 -14.20 3.35 3.14
N ARG A 64 -13.95 4.57 2.69
CA ARG A 64 -14.89 5.69 2.80
C ARG A 64 -15.09 6.35 1.44
N GLU A 65 -16.26 7.00 1.28
CA GLU A 65 -16.59 7.81 0.10
C GLU A 65 -16.16 9.29 0.27
N LYS A 66 -15.91 9.70 1.51
CA LYS A 66 -15.45 11.05 1.85
C LYS A 66 -14.01 11.02 2.32
N PRO A 67 -13.23 12.08 2.04
CA PRO A 67 -11.87 12.19 2.56
C PRO A 67 -11.85 12.16 4.10
N VAL A 68 -10.77 11.63 4.64
CA VAL A 68 -10.49 11.68 6.08
C VAL A 68 -10.04 13.10 6.42
N THR A 69 -10.61 13.71 7.46
CA THR A 69 -10.25 15.07 7.86
C THR A 69 -8.97 15.12 8.70
N GLU A 70 -8.33 16.28 8.75
CA GLU A 70 -7.13 16.48 9.57
C GLU A 70 -7.42 16.25 11.07
N GLU A 71 -8.60 16.64 11.53
CA GLU A 71 -9.03 16.44 12.91
C GLU A 71 -9.16 14.94 13.25
N GLU A 72 -9.73 14.14 12.32
CA GLU A 72 -9.84 12.68 12.47
C GLU A 72 -8.45 12.03 12.51
N ILE A 73 -7.53 12.46 11.63
CA ILE A 73 -6.16 11.98 11.59
C ILE A 73 -5.45 12.28 12.89
N TYR A 74 -5.58 13.52 13.38
CA TYR A 74 -4.96 13.94 14.64
C TYR A 74 -5.48 13.15 15.83
N ALA A 75 -6.82 13.01 15.94
CA ALA A 75 -7.45 12.25 17.02
C ALA A 75 -7.04 10.78 17.00
N LEU A 76 -6.95 10.18 15.82
CA LEU A 76 -6.51 8.78 15.67
C LEU A 76 -5.05 8.61 16.10
N LYS A 77 -4.16 9.52 15.69
CA LYS A 77 -2.74 9.52 16.09
C LYS A 77 -2.59 9.63 17.61
N ASP A 78 -3.32 10.54 18.23
CA ASP A 78 -3.29 10.73 19.68
C ASP A 78 -3.75 9.48 20.43
N ASN A 79 -4.82 8.82 19.94
CA ASN A 79 -5.30 7.58 20.51
C ASN A 79 -4.28 6.44 20.38
N ILE A 80 -3.67 6.29 19.20
CA ILE A 80 -2.61 5.31 18.96
C ILE A 80 -1.42 5.56 19.88
N ALA A 81 -0.94 6.82 19.97
CA ALA A 81 0.18 7.18 20.79
C ALA A 81 -0.06 6.85 22.27
N LYS A 82 -1.24 7.17 22.79
CA LYS A 82 -1.66 6.85 24.16
C LYS A 82 -1.77 5.35 24.41
N HIS A 83 -2.42 4.63 23.50
CA HIS A 83 -2.65 3.19 23.68
C HIS A 83 -1.33 2.41 23.72
N PHE A 84 -0.44 2.67 22.78
CA PHE A 84 0.84 1.95 22.66
C PHE A 84 1.97 2.58 23.50
N SER A 85 1.71 3.70 24.21
CA SER A 85 2.71 4.45 24.99
C SER A 85 3.95 4.80 24.14
N ILE A 86 3.71 5.38 22.97
CA ILE A 86 4.69 5.86 22.00
C ILE A 86 4.54 7.35 21.76
N THR A 87 5.48 7.96 21.05
CA THR A 87 5.36 9.38 20.70
C THR A 87 4.27 9.62 19.66
N PHE A 88 3.78 10.85 19.57
CA PHE A 88 2.82 11.23 18.52
C PHE A 88 3.39 11.03 17.11
N ASP A 89 4.68 11.30 16.94
CA ASP A 89 5.37 11.12 15.66
C ASP A 89 5.49 9.63 15.29
N ASP A 90 5.79 8.77 16.25
CA ASP A 90 5.87 7.32 16.05
C ASP A 90 4.52 6.72 15.66
N ALA A 91 3.40 7.30 16.11
CA ALA A 91 2.07 6.83 15.72
C ALA A 91 1.83 6.90 14.20
N THR A 92 2.62 7.70 13.48
CA THR A 92 2.56 7.76 12.01
C THR A 92 2.92 6.43 11.33
N TYR A 93 3.77 5.63 11.95
CA TYR A 93 4.13 4.30 11.43
C TYR A 93 3.00 3.26 11.62
N LEU A 94 2.03 3.56 12.47
CA LEU A 94 0.93 2.66 12.80
C LEU A 94 -0.39 3.06 12.14
N MET A 95 -0.37 4.01 11.21
CA MET A 95 -1.53 4.41 10.42
C MET A 95 -1.14 4.90 9.03
N SER A 96 -2.09 4.88 8.12
CA SER A 96 -1.91 5.37 6.75
C SER A 96 -3.24 5.88 6.21
N VAL A 97 -3.21 6.98 5.49
CA VAL A 97 -4.35 7.51 4.74
C VAL A 97 -3.99 7.49 3.26
N ASN A 98 -4.80 6.82 2.46
CA ASN A 98 -4.58 6.68 1.03
C ASN A 98 -5.85 7.02 0.27
N THR A 99 -5.69 7.57 -0.92
CA THR A 99 -6.77 7.79 -1.87
C THR A 99 -6.49 6.95 -3.10
N ILE A 100 -7.44 6.10 -3.44
CA ILE A 100 -7.39 5.36 -4.71
C ILE A 100 -8.42 5.99 -5.63
N GLN A 101 -7.93 6.51 -6.74
CA GLN A 101 -8.74 6.93 -7.87
C GLN A 101 -8.58 5.88 -8.95
N LYS A 102 -9.66 5.30 -9.39
CA LYS A 102 -9.65 4.34 -10.48
C LYS A 102 -10.70 4.75 -11.50
N ASP A 103 -10.24 4.97 -12.70
CA ASP A 103 -11.10 4.95 -13.87
C ASP A 103 -11.39 3.49 -14.19
N MET A 104 -12.65 3.13 -14.34
CA MET A 104 -13.01 1.73 -14.62
C MET A 104 -12.54 1.32 -16.03
N TYR A 105 -12.46 2.28 -16.94
CA TYR A 105 -11.93 2.11 -18.28
C TYR A 105 -11.43 3.45 -18.82
N ASP A 106 -10.16 3.51 -19.21
CA ASP A 106 -9.60 4.67 -19.90
C ASP A 106 -9.48 4.36 -21.39
N ILE A 107 -10.33 5.01 -22.19
CA ILE A 107 -10.38 4.86 -23.66
C ILE A 107 -9.03 5.25 -24.30
N ASN A 108 -8.23 6.07 -23.63
CA ASN A 108 -6.97 6.57 -24.18
C ASN A 108 -5.77 5.69 -23.87
N ASP A 109 -5.83 4.93 -22.77
CA ASP A 109 -4.67 4.17 -22.27
C ASP A 109 -4.83 2.65 -22.45
N ASP A 110 -6.04 2.11 -22.27
CA ASP A 110 -6.31 0.66 -22.29
C ASP A 110 -7.39 0.28 -23.32
N LYS A 111 -7.14 0.52 -24.61
CA LYS A 111 -8.08 0.13 -25.67
C LYS A 111 -8.23 -1.36 -25.78
N ILE A 112 -9.41 -1.87 -25.50
CA ILE A 112 -9.77 -3.26 -25.77
C ILE A 112 -10.43 -3.31 -27.14
N ALA A 113 -9.67 -3.71 -28.16
CA ALA A 113 -10.17 -3.81 -29.52
C ALA A 113 -10.82 -5.17 -29.77
N ILE A 114 -12.04 -5.16 -30.29
CA ILE A 114 -12.76 -6.36 -30.75
C ILE A 114 -12.62 -6.50 -32.26
N LEU A 115 -12.03 -7.60 -32.69
CA LEU A 115 -11.92 -7.96 -34.11
C LEU A 115 -13.19 -8.72 -34.54
N TYR A 116 -13.96 -8.16 -35.47
CA TYR A 116 -15.11 -8.81 -36.07
C TYR A 116 -14.71 -9.75 -37.19
N LYS A 117 -15.63 -10.64 -37.57
CA LYS A 117 -15.39 -11.64 -38.65
C LYS A 117 -15.17 -11.01 -40.03
N ASP A 118 -15.65 -9.81 -40.26
CA ASP A 118 -15.44 -9.01 -41.45
C ASP A 118 -14.09 -8.27 -41.49
N GLY A 119 -13.27 -8.43 -40.47
CA GLY A 119 -11.97 -7.78 -40.33
C GLY A 119 -12.03 -6.38 -39.71
N THR A 120 -13.20 -5.88 -39.33
CA THR A 120 -13.32 -4.56 -38.67
C THR A 120 -12.89 -4.66 -37.21
N LEU A 121 -12.18 -3.61 -36.74
CA LEU A 121 -11.80 -3.43 -35.34
C LEU A 121 -12.69 -2.34 -34.73
N LYS A 122 -13.34 -2.65 -33.61
CA LYS A 122 -14.08 -1.66 -32.81
C LYS A 122 -13.63 -1.72 -31.36
N ASP A 123 -13.60 -0.56 -30.70
CA ASP A 123 -13.39 -0.54 -29.27
C ASP A 123 -14.54 -1.22 -28.55
N ILE A 124 -14.27 -1.87 -27.40
CA ILE A 124 -15.29 -2.55 -26.62
C ILE A 124 -16.41 -1.63 -26.17
N SER A 125 -16.11 -0.36 -25.98
CA SER A 125 -17.09 0.67 -25.61
C SER A 125 -18.08 0.98 -26.75
N GLU A 126 -17.66 0.79 -28.01
CA GLU A 126 -18.51 0.97 -29.21
C GLU A 126 -19.19 -0.33 -29.59
N ALA A 127 -18.59 -1.46 -29.27
CA ALA A 127 -19.05 -2.78 -29.66
C ALA A 127 -20.13 -3.34 -28.73
N SER A 128 -20.21 -2.88 -27.50
CA SER A 128 -21.13 -3.38 -26.49
C SER A 128 -22.30 -2.43 -26.28
N GLU A 129 -23.51 -2.87 -26.61
CA GLU A 129 -24.75 -2.15 -26.29
C GLU A 129 -25.05 -2.15 -24.77
N ILE A 130 -24.38 -3.00 -23.99
CA ILE A 130 -24.59 -3.18 -22.54
C ILE A 130 -23.66 -2.29 -21.74
N LEU A 131 -22.48 -1.96 -22.28
CA LEU A 131 -21.48 -1.13 -21.60
C LEU A 131 -21.82 0.35 -21.80
N ASN A 132 -22.35 0.96 -20.75
CA ASN A 132 -22.52 2.41 -20.73
C ASN A 132 -21.17 3.08 -20.46
N VAL A 133 -20.53 3.60 -21.50
CA VAL A 133 -19.22 4.25 -21.46
C VAL A 133 -19.18 5.42 -20.47
N GLU A 134 -20.30 6.15 -20.34
CA GLU A 134 -20.41 7.26 -19.37
C GLU A 134 -20.31 6.76 -17.92
N LEU A 135 -20.81 5.56 -17.62
CA LEU A 135 -20.67 4.95 -16.31
C LEU A 135 -19.25 4.40 -16.08
N LEU A 136 -18.58 3.93 -17.12
CA LEU A 136 -17.22 3.39 -17.04
C LEU A 136 -16.15 4.50 -16.94
N SER A 137 -16.40 5.66 -17.53
CA SER A 137 -15.50 6.82 -17.46
C SER A 137 -15.64 7.64 -16.17
N LYS A 138 -16.60 7.28 -15.30
CA LYS A 138 -16.79 7.98 -14.03
C LYS A 138 -15.65 7.66 -13.06
N LYS A 139 -14.86 8.69 -12.75
CA LYS A 139 -13.81 8.59 -11.72
C LYS A 139 -14.43 8.28 -10.36
N ILE A 140 -14.13 7.10 -9.84
CA ILE A 140 -14.54 6.72 -8.50
C ILE A 140 -13.33 6.90 -7.60
N SER A 141 -13.45 7.84 -6.64
CA SER A 141 -12.45 8.02 -5.60
C SER A 141 -12.90 7.28 -4.34
N LYS A 142 -12.02 6.46 -3.79
CA LYS A 142 -12.22 5.84 -2.49
C LYS A 142 -11.08 6.23 -1.57
N TYR A 143 -11.40 6.52 -0.33
CA TYR A 143 -10.47 6.92 0.71
C TYR A 143 -10.27 5.76 1.67
N TYR A 144 -9.03 5.43 1.95
CA TYR A 144 -8.66 4.31 2.81
C TYR A 144 -7.96 4.86 4.04
N LEU A 145 -8.53 4.57 5.20
CA LEU A 145 -7.90 4.81 6.49
C LEU A 145 -7.47 3.46 7.06
N CYS A 146 -6.16 3.24 7.13
CA CYS A 146 -5.57 2.03 7.67
C CYS A 146 -4.90 2.35 9.00
N TYR A 147 -5.10 1.53 10.03
CA TYR A 147 -4.46 1.74 11.32
C TYR A 147 -4.35 0.46 12.14
N GLN A 148 -3.38 0.46 13.05
CA GLN A 148 -3.21 -0.61 14.02
C GLN A 148 -4.44 -0.73 14.90
N ARG A 149 -4.90 -1.96 15.14
CA ARG A 149 -6.02 -2.24 16.05
C ARG A 149 -5.57 -2.06 17.50
N PHE A 150 -6.40 -1.43 18.29
CA PHE A 150 -6.20 -1.19 19.71
C PHE A 150 -7.51 -1.24 20.47
#